data_afeeb2de4e8a5f69cd392a7064626b70
#
_entry.id   afeeb2de4e8a5f69cd392a7064626b70
#
_cell.length_a   1.000
_cell.length_b   1.000
_cell.length_c   1.000
_cell.angle_alpha   90.00
_cell.angle_beta   90.00
_cell.angle_gamma   90.00
#
_symmetry.space_group_name_H-M   'P 1'
#
loop_
_entity.id
_entity.type
_entity.pdbx_description
1 polymer ?
#
loop_
_entity_poly.entity_id
_entity_poly.type
_entity_poly.pdbx_seq_one_letter_code
_entity_poly.pdbx_strand_id
1 'polypeptide(L)'
;MSNKFINDINKNIVESHKFIYDSFSKRGKRIFYPQLGIGNQSGEAKGCNINATVGIAKYDNSNVMNLGSLSKLIKAEPENVFPYMPPHGNITLRKKWLELIKQKNNISNLNSSTPMVTSGITHGLHIVGSLFIDEGDTILSPSNYWPNYNLTFKKYFGGNIQTFNMFDNRKFDLRSFEKAYTECSSKRILLFNFPHNPTGYSPTYDVAAGIIKVIKKNALEGQKAIIVFDDAYFGLNYAEDVYPNSLFGEVSKIDGVLAIKLDGISKEYYSWGLRVGFVTYATNNGNDSLYAALENKTAGIIRSDISTASTLSQHLFLKSIDDQNFNLDKVNNNKILKERYFRIIEKYNSNDDYKKYFSMFPCNSGYFFCVETQTDSEYIRKELLKKFSIGTISMNNNILRVAISSIQTEKIEFFFDSLFNICQKQKNNN
;
A
#
# COMPACT_ATOMS: atom_id res chain seq x y z
N MET A 1 -13.25 17.22 8.48
CA MET A 1 -12.99 16.70 9.85
C MET A 1 -11.53 16.82 10.30
N SER A 2 -10.52 16.49 9.46
CA SER A 2 -9.10 16.56 9.87
C SER A 2 -8.61 17.94 10.28
N ASN A 3 -9.12 19.02 9.69
CA ASN A 3 -8.70 20.37 10.03
C ASN A 3 -9.22 20.85 11.39
N LYS A 4 -10.41 20.42 11.80
CA LYS A 4 -10.95 20.75 13.14
C LYS A 4 -10.10 20.13 14.24
N PHE A 5 -9.78 18.85 14.10
CA PHE A 5 -9.01 18.11 15.10
C PHE A 5 -7.60 18.68 15.31
N ILE A 6 -6.85 19.00 14.24
CA ILE A 6 -5.52 19.62 14.39
C ILE A 6 -5.62 21.03 14.99
N ASN A 7 -6.68 21.77 14.66
CA ASN A 7 -6.92 23.08 15.27
C ASN A 7 -7.18 22.96 16.78
N ASP A 8 -7.93 21.96 17.21
CA ASP A 8 -8.19 21.70 18.64
C ASP A 8 -6.91 21.32 19.39
N ILE A 9 -6.04 20.45 18.78
CA ILE A 9 -4.72 20.13 19.37
C ILE A 9 -3.88 21.41 19.51
N ASN A 10 -3.76 22.16 18.44
CA ASN A 10 -2.97 23.39 18.43
C ASN A 10 -3.50 24.42 19.45
N LYS A 11 -4.82 24.58 19.53
CA LYS A 11 -5.48 25.44 20.51
C LYS A 11 -5.14 25.04 21.93
N ASN A 12 -5.24 23.76 22.27
CA ASN A 12 -4.88 23.23 23.59
C ASN A 12 -3.42 23.55 23.97
N ILE A 13 -2.49 23.45 22.98
CA ILE A 13 -1.09 23.77 23.21
C ILE A 13 -0.90 25.29 23.41
N VAL A 14 -1.59 26.13 22.63
CA VAL A 14 -1.56 27.58 22.78
C VAL A 14 -2.08 27.99 24.14
N GLU A 15 -3.21 27.42 24.58
CA GLU A 15 -3.85 27.74 25.86
C GLU A 15 -3.02 27.26 27.05
N SER A 16 -2.32 26.15 26.92
CA SER A 16 -1.46 25.62 27.97
C SER A 16 -0.09 26.31 28.01
N HIS A 17 0.57 26.46 26.86
CA HIS A 17 1.91 27.00 26.72
C HIS A 17 2.14 27.64 25.34
N LYS A 18 1.74 28.88 25.18
CA LYS A 18 1.88 29.61 23.92
C LYS A 18 3.31 29.58 23.35
N PHE A 19 4.35 29.69 24.20
CA PHE A 19 5.75 29.60 23.78
C PHE A 19 6.07 28.27 23.08
N ILE A 20 5.55 27.14 23.56
CA ILE A 20 5.77 25.84 22.92
C ILE A 20 5.14 25.81 21.52
N TYR A 21 3.92 26.33 21.38
CA TYR A 21 3.27 26.42 20.09
C TYR A 21 4.04 27.34 19.10
N ASP A 22 4.48 28.50 19.58
CA ASP A 22 5.23 29.46 18.75
C ASP A 22 6.57 28.86 18.28
N SER A 23 7.15 27.96 19.09
CA SER A 23 8.40 27.24 18.77
C SER A 23 8.26 26.14 17.73
N PHE A 24 7.03 25.69 17.41
CA PHE A 24 6.85 24.68 16.35
C PHE A 24 7.21 25.22 14.98
N SER A 25 7.90 24.38 14.19
CA SER A 25 8.06 24.62 12.76
C SER A 25 6.68 24.59 12.05
N LYS A 26 6.62 25.09 10.80
CA LYS A 26 5.41 24.97 9.97
C LYS A 26 4.94 23.51 9.88
N ARG A 27 5.87 22.57 9.78
CA ARG A 27 5.59 21.12 9.76
C ARG A 27 5.04 20.64 11.11
N GLY A 28 5.65 21.02 12.22
CA GLY A 28 5.18 20.67 13.57
C GLY A 28 3.75 21.13 13.83
N LYS A 29 3.35 22.29 13.31
CA LYS A 29 1.98 22.79 13.41
C LYS A 29 0.97 22.03 12.52
N ARG A 30 1.41 21.30 11.51
CA ARG A 30 0.54 20.54 10.57
C ARG A 30 0.42 19.07 10.91
N ILE A 31 1.44 18.48 11.55
CA ILE A 31 1.49 17.03 11.80
C ILE A 31 0.68 16.65 13.03
N PHE A 32 -0.04 15.55 12.97
CA PHE A 32 -0.77 14.96 14.09
C PHE A 32 -1.02 13.47 13.85
N TYR A 33 -1.26 12.71 14.91
CA TYR A 33 -1.72 11.33 14.78
C TYR A 33 -3.25 11.32 14.59
N PRO A 34 -3.78 10.79 13.47
CA PRO A 34 -5.22 10.75 13.22
C PRO A 34 -5.95 9.88 14.25
N GLN A 35 -6.80 10.47 15.08
CA GLN A 35 -7.62 9.73 16.05
C GLN A 35 -8.88 9.14 15.42
N LEU A 36 -9.30 9.65 14.26
CA LEU A 36 -10.41 9.13 13.47
C LEU A 36 -9.89 8.41 12.24
N GLY A 37 -10.58 7.37 11.79
CA GLY A 37 -10.20 6.60 10.62
C GLY A 37 -9.79 5.16 10.96
N ILE A 38 -8.92 4.57 10.14
CA ILE A 38 -8.59 3.14 10.21
C ILE A 38 -8.11 2.72 11.62
N GLY A 39 -7.28 3.51 12.28
CA GLY A 39 -6.73 3.16 13.59
C GLY A 39 -7.82 3.06 14.68
N ASN A 40 -8.71 4.04 14.74
CA ASN A 40 -9.81 4.05 15.70
C ASN A 40 -10.82 2.93 15.42
N GLN A 41 -11.26 2.81 14.17
CA GLN A 41 -12.21 1.77 13.76
C GLN A 41 -11.64 0.36 13.98
N SER A 42 -10.33 0.18 13.81
CA SER A 42 -9.66 -1.08 14.14
C SER A 42 -9.62 -1.35 15.65
N GLY A 43 -9.48 -0.29 16.46
CA GLY A 43 -9.57 -0.37 17.91
C GLY A 43 -10.95 -0.83 18.39
N GLU A 44 -12.01 -0.24 17.82
CA GLU A 44 -13.40 -0.62 18.10
C GLU A 44 -13.73 -2.08 17.73
N ALA A 45 -13.07 -2.61 16.70
CA ALA A 45 -13.24 -3.99 16.25
C ALA A 45 -12.39 -5.02 17.03
N LYS A 46 -11.66 -4.58 18.07
CA LYS A 46 -10.86 -5.50 18.88
C LYS A 46 -11.76 -6.50 19.61
N GLY A 47 -11.46 -7.80 19.44
CA GLY A 47 -12.26 -8.86 20.04
C GLY A 47 -13.50 -9.28 19.26
N CYS A 48 -13.78 -8.67 18.10
CA CYS A 48 -14.89 -9.09 17.24
C CYS A 48 -14.70 -10.51 16.71
N ASN A 49 -15.82 -11.18 16.46
CA ASN A 49 -15.87 -12.50 15.82
C ASN A 49 -15.23 -12.50 14.42
N ILE A 50 -15.49 -11.43 13.65
CA ILE A 50 -14.79 -11.14 12.40
C ILE A 50 -14.15 -9.74 12.55
N ASN A 51 -12.82 -9.68 12.52
CA ASN A 51 -12.10 -8.40 12.47
C ASN A 51 -11.42 -8.26 11.10
N ALA A 52 -12.14 -7.65 10.16
CA ALA A 52 -11.69 -7.40 8.80
C ALA A 52 -11.18 -5.96 8.58
N THR A 53 -10.63 -5.34 9.63
CA THR A 53 -10.17 -3.94 9.60
C THR A 53 -8.71 -3.80 9.19
N VAL A 54 -7.83 -4.70 9.62
CA VAL A 54 -6.37 -4.58 9.49
C VAL A 54 -5.82 -5.49 8.39
N GLY A 55 -4.91 -4.97 7.58
CA GLY A 55 -4.19 -5.74 6.55
C GLY A 55 -3.09 -6.63 7.14
N ILE A 56 -3.44 -7.50 8.09
CA ILE A 56 -2.62 -8.60 8.61
C ILE A 56 -3.29 -9.90 8.18
N ALA A 57 -2.56 -10.77 7.48
CA ALA A 57 -3.10 -12.05 7.07
C ALA A 57 -3.13 -13.04 8.25
N LYS A 58 -4.22 -13.79 8.36
CA LYS A 58 -4.43 -14.80 9.40
C LYS A 58 -4.86 -16.11 8.80
N TYR A 59 -4.45 -17.20 9.43
CA TYR A 59 -5.01 -18.53 9.18
C TYR A 59 -6.46 -18.62 9.69
N ASP A 60 -7.18 -19.68 9.31
CA ASP A 60 -8.55 -19.89 9.76
C ASP A 60 -8.66 -20.14 11.28
N ASN A 61 -7.60 -20.62 11.92
CA ASN A 61 -7.48 -20.69 13.38
C ASN A 61 -7.18 -19.34 14.06
N SER A 62 -7.27 -18.22 13.34
CA SER A 62 -7.00 -16.86 13.80
C SER A 62 -5.53 -16.52 14.11
N ASN A 63 -4.61 -17.45 13.99
CA ASN A 63 -3.19 -17.18 14.14
C ASN A 63 -2.67 -16.31 12.99
N VAL A 64 -1.71 -15.44 13.29
CA VAL A 64 -1.07 -14.60 12.29
C VAL A 64 -0.25 -15.47 11.33
N MET A 65 -0.48 -15.30 10.02
CA MET A 65 0.31 -15.98 9.00
C MET A 65 1.78 -15.58 9.09
N ASN A 66 2.66 -16.52 8.86
CA ASN A 66 4.10 -16.31 8.79
C ASN A 66 4.73 -17.34 7.84
N LEU A 67 5.98 -17.13 7.46
CA LEU A 67 6.77 -18.14 6.78
C LEU A 67 7.46 -19.00 7.85
N GLY A 68 7.28 -20.31 7.82
CA GLY A 68 7.97 -21.25 8.71
C GLY A 68 9.48 -21.16 8.56
N SER A 69 9.96 -21.00 7.33
CA SER A 69 11.36 -20.74 6.97
C SER A 69 11.97 -19.49 7.62
N LEU A 70 11.13 -18.49 7.95
CA LEU A 70 11.56 -17.29 8.65
C LEU A 70 11.36 -17.39 10.17
N SER A 71 10.22 -17.89 10.62
CA SER A 71 9.88 -17.92 12.06
C SER A 71 10.82 -18.79 12.89
N LYS A 72 11.35 -19.89 12.33
CA LYS A 72 12.35 -20.73 12.99
C LYS A 72 13.70 -20.06 13.22
N LEU A 73 13.96 -18.93 12.55
CA LEU A 73 15.22 -18.17 12.64
C LEU A 73 15.19 -17.05 13.70
N ILE A 74 14.17 -16.97 14.54
CA ILE A 74 14.05 -15.87 15.57
C ILE A 74 15.18 -15.91 16.60
N LYS A 75 16.00 -16.94 16.62
CA LYS A 75 17.29 -16.98 17.33
C LYS A 75 18.41 -16.65 16.37
N ALA A 76 19.20 -15.61 16.67
CA ALA A 76 20.34 -15.16 15.87
C ALA A 76 21.56 -14.94 16.75
N GLU A 77 22.75 -15.22 16.21
CA GLU A 77 24.01 -14.99 16.93
C GLU A 77 24.27 -13.48 17.09
N PRO A 78 24.75 -13.06 18.30
CA PRO A 78 24.92 -11.63 18.61
C PRO A 78 25.76 -10.86 17.60
N GLU A 79 26.86 -11.43 17.10
CA GLU A 79 27.75 -10.80 16.13
C GLU A 79 27.07 -10.47 14.80
N ASN A 80 25.97 -11.15 14.45
CA ASN A 80 25.24 -10.94 13.22
C ASN A 80 24.15 -9.86 13.33
N VAL A 81 23.77 -9.46 14.55
CA VAL A 81 22.57 -8.66 14.77
C VAL A 81 22.76 -7.40 15.61
N PHE A 82 23.77 -7.35 16.48
CA PHE A 82 24.03 -6.17 17.31
C PHE A 82 24.83 -5.06 16.62
N PRO A 83 25.80 -5.33 15.70
CA PRO A 83 26.50 -4.26 15.02
C PRO A 83 25.57 -3.42 14.14
N TYR A 84 25.90 -2.13 13.97
CA TYR A 84 25.21 -1.28 13.01
C TYR A 84 25.42 -1.76 11.58
N MET A 85 24.32 -1.77 10.80
CA MET A 85 24.40 -1.86 9.35
C MET A 85 24.79 -0.50 8.73
N PRO A 86 25.44 -0.49 7.55
CA PRO A 86 25.51 0.73 6.75
C PRO A 86 24.10 1.30 6.46
N PRO A 87 23.96 2.63 6.29
CA PRO A 87 22.66 3.24 5.93
C PRO A 87 22.04 2.66 4.65
N HIS A 88 22.86 2.15 3.73
CA HIS A 88 22.40 1.46 2.51
C HIS A 88 21.71 0.12 2.81
N GLY A 89 21.97 -0.49 3.97
CA GLY A 89 21.57 -1.84 4.32
C GLY A 89 22.60 -2.90 3.91
N ASN A 90 22.33 -4.15 4.25
CA ASN A 90 23.18 -5.30 3.95
C ASN A 90 23.32 -5.51 2.44
N ILE A 91 24.55 -5.46 1.93
CA ILE A 91 24.82 -5.54 0.48
C ILE A 91 24.37 -6.87 -0.14
N THR A 92 24.53 -7.98 0.58
CA THR A 92 24.09 -9.29 0.09
C THR A 92 22.58 -9.34 -0.02
N LEU A 93 21.87 -8.83 0.99
CA LEU A 93 20.40 -8.73 0.96
C LEU A 93 19.91 -7.83 -0.20
N ARG A 94 20.56 -6.69 -0.40
CA ARG A 94 20.24 -5.75 -1.50
C ARG A 94 20.40 -6.42 -2.87
N LYS A 95 21.48 -7.15 -3.10
CA LYS A 95 21.72 -7.90 -4.35
C LYS A 95 20.70 -9.03 -4.54
N LYS A 96 20.43 -9.83 -3.50
CA LYS A 96 19.39 -10.88 -3.56
C LYS A 96 18.00 -10.29 -3.83
N TRP A 97 17.67 -9.13 -3.23
CA TRP A 97 16.42 -8.47 -3.49
C TRP A 97 16.29 -7.99 -4.94
N LEU A 98 17.37 -7.47 -5.54
CA LEU A 98 17.39 -7.12 -6.96
C LEU A 98 17.12 -8.33 -7.86
N GLU A 99 17.70 -9.47 -7.55
CA GLU A 99 17.43 -10.71 -8.28
C GLU A 99 15.97 -11.16 -8.11
N LEU A 100 15.39 -11.03 -6.90
CA LEU A 100 13.96 -11.30 -6.68
C LEU A 100 13.07 -10.33 -7.48
N ILE A 101 13.42 -9.04 -7.58
CA ILE A 101 12.72 -8.08 -8.45
C ILE A 101 12.73 -8.56 -9.90
N LYS A 102 13.90 -8.94 -10.43
CA LYS A 102 14.05 -9.43 -11.80
C LYS A 102 13.21 -10.70 -12.05
N GLN A 103 13.33 -11.70 -11.18
CA GLN A 103 12.61 -12.96 -11.27
C GLN A 103 11.10 -12.75 -11.25
N LYS A 104 10.59 -12.00 -10.27
CA LYS A 104 9.14 -11.76 -10.11
C LYS A 104 8.53 -10.95 -11.26
N ASN A 105 9.32 -10.15 -11.94
CA ASN A 105 8.86 -9.32 -13.06
C ASN A 105 9.25 -9.90 -14.42
N ASN A 106 9.85 -11.08 -14.46
CA ASN A 106 10.36 -11.71 -15.68
C ASN A 106 11.25 -10.75 -16.53
N ILE A 107 12.15 -10.04 -15.83
CA ILE A 107 13.07 -9.07 -16.45
C ILE A 107 14.49 -9.63 -16.38
N SER A 108 15.08 -9.96 -17.50
CA SER A 108 16.46 -10.45 -17.58
C SER A 108 17.49 -9.33 -17.34
N ASN A 109 17.22 -8.16 -17.90
CA ASN A 109 18.12 -6.99 -17.78
C ASN A 109 17.33 -5.77 -17.30
N LEU A 110 17.60 -5.34 -16.07
CA LEU A 110 17.03 -4.16 -15.44
C LEU A 110 18.11 -3.13 -15.18
N ASN A 111 18.05 -2.01 -15.87
CA ASN A 111 18.93 -0.87 -15.63
C ASN A 111 18.42 -0.09 -14.41
N SER A 112 18.97 -0.36 -13.24
CA SER A 112 18.51 0.21 -11.97
C SER A 112 19.62 0.37 -10.94
N SER A 113 19.35 1.18 -9.91
CA SER A 113 20.16 1.15 -8.69
C SER A 113 20.09 -0.22 -8.00
N THR A 114 21.03 -0.50 -7.11
CA THR A 114 20.87 -1.59 -6.15
C THR A 114 19.85 -1.17 -5.09
N PRO A 115 18.81 -2.00 -4.79
CA PRO A 115 17.79 -1.63 -3.81
C PRO A 115 18.37 -1.16 -2.48
N MET A 116 17.89 -0.05 -1.94
CA MET A 116 18.29 0.49 -0.65
C MET A 116 17.34 0.00 0.43
N VAL A 117 17.86 -0.48 1.57
CA VAL A 117 17.03 -1.01 2.65
C VAL A 117 16.41 0.12 3.46
N THR A 118 15.10 0.08 3.64
CA THR A 118 14.32 1.05 4.41
C THR A 118 13.61 0.40 5.60
N SER A 119 13.17 1.20 6.58
CA SER A 119 12.32 0.71 7.68
C SER A 119 10.86 0.54 7.22
N GLY A 120 10.65 -0.38 6.28
CA GLY A 120 9.38 -0.62 5.59
C GLY A 120 9.07 0.42 4.51
N ILE A 121 8.03 0.17 3.72
CA ILE A 121 7.63 1.01 2.57
C ILE A 121 7.23 2.42 3.01
N THR A 122 6.65 2.60 4.18
CA THR A 122 6.30 3.94 4.70
C THR A 122 7.54 4.84 4.83
N HIS A 123 8.69 4.28 5.24
CA HIS A 123 9.96 5.01 5.22
C HIS A 123 10.44 5.27 3.78
N GLY A 124 10.22 4.33 2.85
CA GLY A 124 10.46 4.57 1.42
C GLY A 124 9.64 5.74 0.86
N LEU A 125 8.37 5.85 1.22
CA LEU A 125 7.52 7.00 0.85
C LEU A 125 8.04 8.31 1.46
N HIS A 126 8.56 8.28 2.70
CA HIS A 126 9.20 9.44 3.33
C HIS A 126 10.45 9.86 2.58
N ILE A 127 11.29 8.91 2.17
CA ILE A 127 12.49 9.17 1.36
C ILE A 127 12.12 9.81 0.02
N VAL A 128 11.09 9.29 -0.67
CA VAL A 128 10.57 9.91 -1.91
C VAL A 128 10.12 11.34 -1.65
N GLY A 129 9.37 11.57 -0.57
CA GLY A 129 8.95 12.92 -0.18
C GLY A 129 10.14 13.84 0.08
N SER A 130 11.17 13.35 0.79
CA SER A 130 12.39 14.12 1.11
C SER A 130 13.22 14.47 -0.12
N LEU A 131 13.27 13.59 -1.13
CA LEU A 131 14.07 13.81 -2.33
C LEU A 131 13.36 14.63 -3.40
N PHE A 132 12.03 14.49 -3.52
CA PHE A 132 11.33 14.91 -4.72
C PHE A 132 10.11 15.81 -4.47
N ILE A 133 9.74 16.14 -3.24
CA ILE A 133 8.52 16.90 -2.96
C ILE A 133 8.83 18.17 -2.19
N ASP A 134 8.58 19.30 -2.79
CA ASP A 134 8.57 20.61 -2.17
C ASP A 134 7.16 20.99 -1.70
N GLU A 135 7.08 22.01 -0.83
CA GLU A 135 5.80 22.56 -0.38
C GLU A 135 5.01 23.12 -1.58
N GLY A 136 3.79 22.64 -1.78
CA GLY A 136 2.94 23.02 -2.90
C GLY A 136 2.99 22.09 -4.10
N ASP A 137 3.99 21.21 -4.22
CA ASP A 137 4.02 20.21 -5.28
C ASP A 137 2.79 19.31 -5.27
N THR A 138 2.40 18.82 -6.44
CA THR A 138 1.23 17.95 -6.60
C THR A 138 1.63 16.54 -7.01
N ILE A 139 1.13 15.56 -6.26
CA ILE A 139 1.24 14.14 -6.55
C ILE A 139 -0.09 13.68 -7.16
N LEU A 140 -0.05 13.11 -8.37
CA LEU A 140 -1.20 12.46 -9.00
C LEU A 140 -1.32 11.02 -8.49
N SER A 141 -2.53 10.60 -8.11
CA SER A 141 -2.81 9.25 -7.60
C SER A 141 -4.20 8.80 -8.04
N PRO A 142 -4.48 7.49 -8.17
CA PRO A 142 -5.86 7.00 -8.28
C PRO A 142 -6.73 7.48 -7.10
N SER A 143 -8.03 7.66 -7.33
CA SER A 143 -8.98 7.93 -6.26
C SER A 143 -9.02 6.78 -5.24
N ASN A 144 -9.55 7.05 -4.06
CA ASN A 144 -9.65 6.07 -2.95
C ASN A 144 -8.30 5.53 -2.46
N TYR A 145 -7.23 6.29 -2.58
CA TYR A 145 -5.88 5.90 -2.16
C TYR A 145 -5.76 5.64 -0.65
N TRP A 146 -4.66 5.02 -0.25
CA TRP A 146 -4.35 4.78 1.16
C TRP A 146 -4.23 6.08 1.96
N PRO A 147 -5.06 6.30 3.01
CA PRO A 147 -5.14 7.59 3.71
C PRO A 147 -3.82 8.10 4.30
N ASN A 148 -2.85 7.20 4.55
CA ASN A 148 -1.54 7.59 5.08
C ASN A 148 -0.73 8.46 4.10
N TYR A 149 -1.05 8.45 2.80
CA TYR A 149 -0.42 9.37 1.86
C TYR A 149 -0.74 10.84 2.20
N ASN A 150 -1.93 11.12 2.76
CA ASN A 150 -2.24 12.46 3.26
C ASN A 150 -1.32 12.85 4.43
N LEU A 151 -1.01 11.91 5.32
CA LEU A 151 -0.13 12.19 6.44
C LEU A 151 1.30 12.47 5.96
N THR A 152 1.83 11.61 5.08
CA THR A 152 3.17 11.76 4.52
C THR A 152 3.27 12.99 3.63
N PHE A 153 2.53 13.03 2.53
CA PHE A 153 2.77 14.02 1.48
C PHE A 153 2.13 15.37 1.77
N LYS A 154 0.89 15.40 2.29
CA LYS A 154 0.23 16.68 2.58
C LYS A 154 0.65 17.27 3.91
N LYS A 155 0.60 16.48 4.99
CA LYS A 155 0.84 17.02 6.33
C LYS A 155 2.32 17.19 6.62
N TYR A 156 3.13 16.21 6.28
CA TYR A 156 4.56 16.27 6.56
C TYR A 156 5.31 17.14 5.54
N PHE A 157 5.19 16.88 4.25
CA PHE A 157 5.94 17.61 3.22
C PHE A 157 5.24 18.88 2.73
N GLY A 158 3.93 19.04 2.94
CA GLY A 158 3.18 20.22 2.49
C GLY A 158 2.80 20.19 1.01
N GLY A 159 2.93 19.04 0.38
CA GLY A 159 2.46 18.81 -0.99
C GLY A 159 0.95 18.62 -1.07
N ASN A 160 0.45 18.48 -2.28
CA ASN A 160 -0.94 18.22 -2.59
C ASN A 160 -1.11 16.83 -3.23
N ILE A 161 -2.27 16.22 -3.07
CA ILE A 161 -2.64 15.00 -3.80
C ILE A 161 -3.82 15.36 -4.69
N GLN A 162 -3.61 15.26 -6.00
CA GLN A 162 -4.65 15.30 -7.02
C GLN A 162 -5.03 13.87 -7.38
N THR A 163 -6.31 13.63 -7.62
CA THR A 163 -6.78 12.28 -7.97
C THR A 163 -7.44 12.27 -9.33
N PHE A 164 -7.34 11.13 -10.01
CA PHE A 164 -8.20 10.78 -11.14
C PHE A 164 -9.16 9.68 -10.73
N ASN A 165 -10.32 9.60 -11.38
CA ASN A 165 -11.26 8.51 -11.13
C ASN A 165 -10.61 7.19 -11.53
N MET A 166 -10.50 6.27 -10.56
CA MET A 166 -9.90 4.97 -10.83
C MET A 166 -10.83 4.06 -11.64
N PHE A 167 -12.14 4.19 -11.43
CA PHE A 167 -13.14 3.34 -12.08
C PHE A 167 -14.27 4.15 -12.68
N ASP A 168 -14.68 3.73 -13.89
CA ASP A 168 -15.92 4.07 -14.52
C ASP A 168 -16.66 2.77 -14.91
N ASN A 169 -17.95 2.66 -14.56
CA ASN A 169 -18.77 1.46 -14.81
C ASN A 169 -18.06 0.14 -14.42
N ARG A 170 -17.44 0.13 -13.24
CA ARG A 170 -16.66 -1.04 -12.70
C ARG A 170 -15.48 -1.47 -13.58
N LYS A 171 -14.95 -0.59 -14.42
CA LYS A 171 -13.72 -0.79 -15.20
C LYS A 171 -12.73 0.31 -14.86
N PHE A 172 -11.43 0.02 -14.98
CA PHE A 172 -10.42 1.05 -14.81
C PHE A 172 -10.61 2.18 -15.83
N ASP A 173 -10.67 3.42 -15.35
CA ASP A 173 -10.91 4.59 -16.19
C ASP A 173 -9.61 5.14 -16.77
N LEU A 174 -9.18 4.53 -17.88
CA LEU A 174 -8.01 4.98 -18.62
C LEU A 174 -8.15 6.41 -19.16
N ARG A 175 -9.38 6.88 -19.46
CA ARG A 175 -9.62 8.23 -19.97
C ARG A 175 -9.40 9.27 -18.88
N SER A 176 -9.92 9.01 -17.68
CA SER A 176 -9.68 9.87 -16.51
C SER A 176 -8.19 9.93 -16.16
N PHE A 177 -7.49 8.79 -16.22
CA PHE A 177 -6.05 8.75 -16.03
C PHE A 177 -5.30 9.56 -17.09
N GLU A 178 -5.56 9.32 -18.39
CA GLU A 178 -4.89 10.02 -19.50
C GLU A 178 -5.08 11.53 -19.38
N LYS A 179 -6.32 11.99 -19.16
CA LYS A 179 -6.62 13.41 -18.97
C LYS A 179 -5.82 14.02 -17.82
N ALA A 180 -5.94 13.43 -16.63
CA ALA A 180 -5.28 13.96 -15.44
C ALA A 180 -3.74 13.94 -15.55
N TYR A 181 -3.17 12.90 -16.17
CA TYR A 181 -1.73 12.78 -16.37
C TYR A 181 -1.20 13.80 -17.41
N THR A 182 -1.92 14.00 -18.49
CA THR A 182 -1.54 14.97 -19.55
C THR A 182 -1.65 16.43 -19.04
N GLU A 183 -2.67 16.73 -18.25
CA GLU A 183 -2.91 18.06 -17.68
C GLU A 183 -2.07 18.35 -16.41
N CYS A 184 -1.25 17.40 -15.95
CA CYS A 184 -0.44 17.55 -14.76
C CYS A 184 0.59 18.68 -14.93
N SER A 185 0.96 19.32 -13.81
CA SER A 185 1.95 20.40 -13.78
C SER A 185 3.33 19.99 -14.32
N SER A 186 4.22 20.95 -14.51
CA SER A 186 5.57 20.74 -15.04
C SER A 186 6.39 19.71 -14.25
N LYS A 187 6.23 19.63 -12.92
CA LYS A 187 6.81 18.60 -12.07
C LYS A 187 5.82 17.48 -11.88
N ARG A 188 5.77 16.52 -12.82
CA ARG A 188 4.88 15.35 -12.76
C ARG A 188 5.38 14.33 -11.79
N ILE A 189 4.62 14.12 -10.71
CA ILE A 189 4.84 13.04 -9.76
C ILE A 189 3.58 12.19 -9.76
N LEU A 190 3.71 10.94 -10.18
CA LEU A 190 2.61 9.97 -10.22
C LEU A 190 2.88 8.87 -9.19
N LEU A 191 1.88 8.52 -8.39
CA LEU A 191 1.95 7.44 -7.42
C LEU A 191 0.92 6.38 -7.74
N PHE A 192 1.38 5.19 -8.12
CA PHE A 192 0.58 3.98 -8.24
C PHE A 192 0.78 3.06 -7.04
N ASN A 193 -0.30 2.43 -6.61
CA ASN A 193 -0.28 1.35 -5.63
C ASN A 193 -1.06 0.17 -6.21
N PHE A 194 -0.35 -0.87 -6.66
CA PHE A 194 -0.95 -2.08 -7.21
C PHE A 194 -0.25 -3.33 -6.66
N PRO A 195 -1.01 -4.30 -6.11
CA PRO A 195 -2.43 -4.31 -5.77
C PRO A 195 -2.85 -3.12 -4.90
N HIS A 196 -4.00 -2.53 -5.23
CA HIS A 196 -4.45 -1.27 -4.67
C HIS A 196 -5.04 -1.42 -3.27
N ASN A 197 -4.57 -0.63 -2.34
CA ASN A 197 -5.22 -0.42 -1.05
C ASN A 197 -6.03 0.89 -1.13
N PRO A 198 -7.37 0.82 -1.14
CA PRO A 198 -8.20 -0.18 -0.43
C PRO A 198 -8.93 -1.20 -1.31
N THR A 199 -8.97 -1.06 -2.64
CA THR A 199 -9.91 -1.81 -3.47
C THR A 199 -9.52 -3.25 -3.77
N GLY A 200 -8.23 -3.61 -3.63
CA GLY A 200 -7.74 -4.93 -4.01
C GLY A 200 -7.64 -5.14 -5.53
N TYR A 201 -7.56 -4.05 -6.29
CA TYR A 201 -7.43 -4.09 -7.74
C TYR A 201 -5.98 -4.04 -8.19
N SER A 202 -5.66 -4.81 -9.20
CA SER A 202 -4.46 -4.69 -10.03
C SER A 202 -4.85 -4.57 -11.50
N PRO A 203 -4.05 -3.87 -12.34
CA PRO A 203 -4.31 -3.76 -13.76
C PRO A 203 -4.40 -5.13 -14.43
N THR A 204 -5.35 -5.27 -15.36
CA THR A 204 -5.35 -6.37 -16.34
C THR A 204 -4.30 -6.09 -17.41
N TYR A 205 -4.05 -7.06 -18.30
CA TYR A 205 -3.08 -6.87 -19.40
C TYR A 205 -3.40 -5.64 -20.25
N ASP A 206 -4.67 -5.44 -20.62
CA ASP A 206 -5.09 -4.30 -21.45
C ASP A 206 -4.94 -2.97 -20.71
N VAL A 207 -5.28 -2.94 -19.43
CA VAL A 207 -5.14 -1.73 -18.60
C VAL A 207 -3.67 -1.39 -18.39
N ALA A 208 -2.83 -2.38 -18.12
CA ALA A 208 -1.38 -2.20 -17.99
C ALA A 208 -0.79 -1.61 -19.28
N ALA A 209 -1.12 -2.20 -20.44
CA ALA A 209 -0.71 -1.70 -21.73
C ALA A 209 -1.20 -0.27 -22.01
N GLY A 210 -2.46 0.03 -21.62
CA GLY A 210 -3.05 1.36 -21.73
C GLY A 210 -2.33 2.40 -20.89
N ILE A 211 -2.03 2.11 -19.63
CA ILE A 211 -1.27 3.00 -18.72
C ILE A 211 0.12 3.28 -19.30
N ILE A 212 0.85 2.23 -19.72
CA ILE A 212 2.18 2.36 -20.32
C ILE A 212 2.14 3.21 -21.58
N LYS A 213 1.13 3.00 -22.44
CA LYS A 213 0.93 3.78 -23.68
C LYS A 213 0.73 5.26 -23.39
N VAL A 214 -0.08 5.61 -22.40
CA VAL A 214 -0.30 7.01 -21.99
C VAL A 214 0.99 7.66 -21.50
N ILE A 215 1.75 6.99 -20.64
CA ILE A 215 3.03 7.49 -20.13
C ILE A 215 4.02 7.69 -21.26
N LYS A 216 4.15 6.70 -22.15
CA LYS A 216 5.06 6.75 -23.32
C LYS A 216 4.70 7.88 -24.28
N LYS A 217 3.42 8.08 -24.59
CA LYS A 217 2.93 9.17 -25.43
C LYS A 217 3.37 10.53 -24.88
N ASN A 218 3.10 10.78 -23.62
CA ASN A 218 3.45 12.04 -22.97
C ASN A 218 4.98 12.25 -22.91
N ALA A 219 5.75 11.19 -22.69
CA ALA A 219 7.21 11.26 -22.69
C ALA A 219 7.77 11.61 -24.07
N LEU A 220 7.20 11.06 -25.15
CA LEU A 220 7.55 11.42 -26.54
C LEU A 220 7.23 12.88 -26.88
N GLU A 221 6.24 13.47 -26.21
CA GLU A 221 5.90 14.88 -26.30
C GLU A 221 6.83 15.76 -25.42
N GLY A 222 7.92 15.19 -24.86
CA GLY A 222 8.91 15.89 -24.05
C GLY A 222 8.55 16.05 -22.57
N GLN A 223 7.46 15.44 -22.12
CA GLN A 223 7.01 15.54 -20.74
C GLN A 223 7.76 14.53 -19.85
N LYS A 224 8.52 15.06 -18.90
CA LYS A 224 9.28 14.25 -17.93
C LYS A 224 8.44 13.93 -16.69
N ALA A 225 8.67 12.76 -16.07
CA ALA A 225 7.91 12.35 -14.91
C ALA A 225 8.74 11.55 -13.89
N ILE A 226 8.35 11.66 -12.64
CA ILE A 226 8.73 10.76 -11.54
C ILE A 226 7.53 9.87 -11.28
N ILE A 227 7.70 8.55 -11.42
CA ILE A 227 6.61 7.61 -11.21
C ILE A 227 6.99 6.65 -10.08
N VAL A 228 6.22 6.73 -9.00
CA VAL A 228 6.41 5.93 -7.79
C VAL A 228 5.45 4.75 -7.81
N PHE A 229 5.99 3.56 -7.67
CA PHE A 229 5.25 2.30 -7.54
C PHE A 229 5.31 1.86 -6.09
N ASP A 230 4.23 2.10 -5.35
CA ASP A 230 4.03 1.50 -4.02
C ASP A 230 3.52 0.08 -4.21
N ASP A 231 4.47 -0.84 -4.36
CA ASP A 231 4.25 -2.26 -4.62
C ASP A 231 4.11 -3.07 -3.32
N ALA A 232 3.49 -2.48 -2.29
CA ALA A 232 3.34 -3.10 -0.97
C ALA A 232 2.68 -4.49 -1.00
N TYR A 233 1.78 -4.72 -1.96
CA TYR A 233 1.04 -5.97 -2.12
C TYR A 233 1.43 -6.74 -3.38
N PHE A 234 2.50 -6.33 -4.07
CA PHE A 234 2.97 -7.00 -5.28
C PHE A 234 3.24 -8.49 -5.03
N GLY A 235 2.84 -9.33 -6.00
CA GLY A 235 2.92 -10.80 -5.87
C GLY A 235 1.68 -11.47 -5.28
N LEU A 236 0.66 -10.69 -4.85
CA LEU A 236 -0.60 -11.19 -4.30
C LEU A 236 -1.72 -11.10 -5.34
N ASN A 237 -1.52 -11.73 -6.50
CA ASN A 237 -2.47 -11.76 -7.60
C ASN A 237 -3.32 -13.04 -7.54
N TYR A 238 -4.65 -12.93 -7.74
CA TYR A 238 -5.59 -14.04 -7.60
C TYR A 238 -6.30 -14.40 -8.89
N ALA A 239 -6.82 -13.41 -9.64
CA ALA A 239 -7.48 -13.64 -10.92
C ALA A 239 -6.45 -13.84 -12.04
N GLU A 240 -6.86 -14.55 -13.10
CA GLU A 240 -5.99 -14.97 -14.21
C GLU A 240 -5.68 -13.84 -15.19
N ASP A 241 -6.57 -12.85 -15.29
CA ASP A 241 -6.45 -11.70 -16.19
C ASP A 241 -5.57 -10.57 -15.65
N VAL A 242 -5.07 -10.71 -14.41
CA VAL A 242 -4.17 -9.73 -13.79
C VAL A 242 -2.83 -9.72 -14.49
N TYR A 243 -2.36 -8.52 -14.89
CA TYR A 243 -0.99 -8.34 -15.35
C TYR A 243 -0.01 -8.75 -14.25
N PRO A 244 0.82 -9.77 -14.45
CA PRO A 244 1.55 -10.41 -13.35
C PRO A 244 2.73 -9.59 -12.85
N ASN A 245 3.23 -8.63 -13.65
CA ASN A 245 4.41 -7.85 -13.35
C ASN A 245 4.06 -6.50 -12.75
N SER A 246 4.99 -5.90 -12.00
CA SER A 246 4.92 -4.48 -11.68
C SER A 246 5.12 -3.64 -12.94
N LEU A 247 4.35 -2.56 -13.08
CA LEU A 247 4.54 -1.61 -14.18
C LEU A 247 5.92 -0.93 -14.14
N PHE A 248 6.61 -0.98 -13.00
CA PHE A 248 7.95 -0.43 -12.81
C PHE A 248 8.93 -0.87 -13.91
N GLY A 249 8.94 -2.17 -14.26
CA GLY A 249 9.87 -2.72 -15.23
C GLY A 249 9.69 -2.16 -16.65
N GLU A 250 8.44 -1.98 -17.08
CA GLU A 250 8.17 -1.41 -18.41
C GLU A 250 8.30 0.11 -18.43
N VAL A 251 7.86 0.76 -17.38
CA VAL A 251 7.91 2.23 -17.27
C VAL A 251 9.34 2.73 -17.14
N SER A 252 10.23 1.97 -16.50
CA SER A 252 11.65 2.32 -16.39
C SER A 252 12.41 2.38 -17.74
N LYS A 253 11.86 1.78 -18.80
CA LYS A 253 12.41 1.79 -20.16
C LYS A 253 12.00 3.03 -20.97
N ILE A 254 11.14 3.90 -20.42
CA ILE A 254 10.63 5.08 -21.09
C ILE A 254 11.58 6.26 -20.85
N ASP A 255 12.05 6.90 -21.93
CA ASP A 255 12.89 8.09 -21.86
C ASP A 255 12.18 9.22 -21.10
N GLY A 256 12.92 9.95 -20.28
CA GLY A 256 12.38 11.07 -19.50
C GLY A 256 11.58 10.66 -18.26
N VAL A 257 11.51 9.36 -17.93
CA VAL A 257 10.86 8.86 -16.73
C VAL A 257 11.88 8.36 -15.72
N LEU A 258 11.80 8.84 -14.48
CA LEU A 258 12.41 8.22 -13.31
C LEU A 258 11.37 7.32 -12.64
N ALA A 259 11.52 6.03 -12.76
CA ALA A 259 10.70 5.03 -12.07
C ALA A 259 11.30 4.72 -10.68
N ILE A 260 10.49 4.76 -9.64
CA ILE A 260 10.87 4.48 -8.25
C ILE A 260 9.99 3.35 -7.74
N LYS A 261 10.60 2.20 -7.44
CA LYS A 261 9.91 1.07 -6.85
C LYS A 261 10.07 1.08 -5.33
N LEU A 262 8.96 1.04 -4.63
CA LEU A 262 8.88 0.83 -3.19
C LEU A 262 8.24 -0.53 -2.94
N ASP A 263 9.00 -1.47 -2.43
CA ASP A 263 8.50 -2.80 -2.10
C ASP A 263 9.09 -3.31 -0.77
N GLY A 264 8.72 -4.51 -0.35
CA GLY A 264 9.23 -5.02 0.90
C GLY A 264 8.55 -6.29 1.39
N ILE A 265 8.98 -6.76 2.54
CA ILE A 265 8.62 -8.07 3.07
C ILE A 265 7.30 -8.09 3.85
N SER A 266 6.71 -6.92 4.12
CA SER A 266 5.61 -6.80 5.07
C SER A 266 4.36 -7.61 4.68
N LYS A 267 4.02 -7.68 3.39
CA LYS A 267 2.76 -8.28 2.93
C LYS A 267 2.98 -9.60 2.21
N GLU A 268 3.77 -9.58 1.14
CA GLU A 268 4.08 -10.77 0.34
C GLU A 268 4.78 -11.88 1.13
N TYR A 269 5.58 -11.48 2.14
CA TYR A 269 6.33 -12.43 2.99
C TYR A 269 5.82 -12.46 4.43
N TYR A 270 4.64 -11.95 4.69
CA TYR A 270 3.93 -12.07 5.98
C TYR A 270 4.74 -11.63 7.20
N SER A 271 5.48 -10.52 7.09
CA SER A 271 6.49 -10.09 8.07
C SER A 271 6.29 -8.63 8.51
N TRP A 272 5.08 -8.27 8.92
CA TRP A 272 4.67 -6.88 9.21
C TRP A 272 5.53 -6.20 10.29
N GLY A 273 5.94 -6.94 11.31
CA GLY A 273 6.71 -6.44 12.46
C GLY A 273 8.18 -6.25 12.18
N LEU A 274 8.75 -6.92 11.18
CA LEU A 274 10.19 -6.85 10.88
C LEU A 274 10.63 -5.52 10.24
N ARG A 275 9.69 -4.77 9.65
CA ARG A 275 9.96 -3.44 9.08
C ARG A 275 11.11 -3.41 8.10
N VAL A 276 11.14 -4.31 7.12
CA VAL A 276 12.09 -4.27 5.99
C VAL A 276 11.36 -3.91 4.71
N GLY A 277 11.80 -2.85 4.08
CA GLY A 277 11.37 -2.40 2.76
C GLY A 277 12.57 -2.02 1.93
N PHE A 278 12.33 -1.67 0.68
CA PHE A 278 13.36 -1.31 -0.28
C PHE A 278 12.90 -0.15 -1.14
N VAL A 279 13.83 0.69 -1.55
CA VAL A 279 13.67 1.68 -2.61
C VAL A 279 14.65 1.38 -3.72
N THR A 280 14.16 1.32 -4.96
CA THR A 280 14.94 1.06 -6.17
C THR A 280 14.62 2.13 -7.21
N TYR A 281 15.65 2.70 -7.82
CA TYR A 281 15.54 3.71 -8.87
C TYR A 281 15.89 3.08 -10.22
N ALA A 282 15.12 3.41 -11.25
CA ALA A 282 15.42 2.97 -12.62
C ALA A 282 14.99 4.03 -13.62
N THR A 283 15.80 4.23 -14.66
CA THR A 283 15.49 5.09 -15.79
C THR A 283 16.16 4.54 -17.05
N ASN A 284 15.63 4.81 -18.24
CA ASN A 284 16.15 4.24 -19.47
C ASN A 284 17.58 4.68 -19.61
N ASN A 285 18.24 5.41 -19.83
CA ASN A 285 19.65 5.75 -20.01
C ASN A 285 20.41 6.02 -18.68
N GLY A 286 19.99 5.38 -17.57
CA GLY A 286 20.69 5.47 -16.29
C GLY A 286 22.06 4.81 -16.36
N ASN A 287 23.02 5.32 -15.59
CA ASN A 287 24.36 4.78 -15.48
C ASN A 287 24.77 4.64 -14.02
N ASP A 288 25.89 3.95 -13.78
CA ASP A 288 26.39 3.67 -12.43
C ASP A 288 26.61 4.93 -11.60
N SER A 289 27.08 6.02 -12.22
CA SER A 289 27.31 7.30 -11.54
C SER A 289 25.99 7.93 -11.05
N LEU A 290 24.94 7.90 -11.86
CA LEU A 290 23.60 8.36 -11.46
C LEU A 290 23.05 7.54 -10.31
N TYR A 291 23.12 6.21 -10.43
CA TYR A 291 22.56 5.33 -9.39
C TYR A 291 23.35 5.44 -8.09
N ALA A 292 24.68 5.50 -8.15
CA ALA A 292 25.50 5.75 -6.96
C ALA A 292 25.16 7.09 -6.28
N ALA A 293 24.87 8.14 -7.05
CA ALA A 293 24.47 9.43 -6.50
C ALA A 293 23.08 9.36 -5.83
N LEU A 294 22.09 8.68 -6.44
CA LEU A 294 20.77 8.48 -5.86
C LEU A 294 20.83 7.62 -4.59
N GLU A 295 21.62 6.55 -4.60
CA GLU A 295 21.88 5.71 -3.43
C GLU A 295 22.53 6.53 -2.30
N ASN A 296 23.50 7.36 -2.60
CA ASN A 296 24.16 8.21 -1.61
C ASN A 296 23.20 9.24 -0.98
N LYS A 297 22.38 9.93 -1.78
CA LYS A 297 21.35 10.85 -1.28
C LYS A 297 20.34 10.12 -0.39
N THR A 298 19.88 8.94 -0.80
CA THR A 298 18.99 8.09 -0.02
C THR A 298 19.64 7.66 1.29
N ALA A 299 20.92 7.26 1.26
CA ALA A 299 21.68 6.90 2.47
C ALA A 299 21.81 8.09 3.44
N GLY A 300 21.97 9.31 2.92
CA GLY A 300 21.99 10.54 3.71
C GLY A 300 20.67 10.75 4.46
N ILE A 301 19.53 10.53 3.79
CA ILE A 301 18.19 10.62 4.43
C ILE A 301 18.03 9.53 5.48
N ILE A 302 18.33 8.26 5.14
CA ILE A 302 18.25 7.15 6.10
C ILE A 302 19.13 7.44 7.33
N ARG A 303 20.33 7.98 7.11
CA ARG A 303 21.25 8.33 8.20
C ARG A 303 20.68 9.43 9.11
N SER A 304 19.98 10.40 8.55
CA SER A 304 19.36 11.49 9.32
C SER A 304 18.07 11.05 10.03
N ASP A 305 17.30 10.16 9.42
CA ASP A 305 15.98 9.76 9.95
C ASP A 305 16.10 8.70 11.05
N ILE A 306 16.87 7.64 10.81
CA ILE A 306 16.89 6.44 11.66
C ILE A 306 18.30 5.84 11.83
N SER A 307 19.35 6.50 11.38
CA SER A 307 20.73 6.01 11.29
C SER A 307 20.89 4.82 10.35
N THR A 308 20.12 3.75 10.54
CA THR A 308 20.10 2.53 9.71
C THR A 308 18.84 1.73 9.99
N ALA A 309 18.39 0.94 9.03
CA ALA A 309 17.32 -0.03 9.25
C ALA A 309 17.81 -1.22 10.10
N SER A 310 16.89 -1.88 10.82
CA SER A 310 17.18 -2.97 11.76
C SER A 310 18.11 -4.05 11.19
N THR A 311 19.27 -4.24 11.80
CA THR A 311 20.24 -5.30 11.45
C THR A 311 19.63 -6.68 11.65
N LEU A 312 18.94 -6.92 12.78
CA LEU A 312 18.29 -8.18 13.08
C LEU A 312 17.27 -8.56 11.99
N SER A 313 16.40 -7.63 11.61
CA SER A 313 15.36 -7.90 10.61
C SER A 313 15.94 -8.22 9.23
N GLN A 314 16.98 -7.50 8.83
CA GLN A 314 17.69 -7.76 7.59
C GLN A 314 18.38 -9.13 7.60
N HIS A 315 19.03 -9.48 8.71
CA HIS A 315 19.73 -10.77 8.88
C HIS A 315 18.73 -11.93 8.80
N LEU A 316 17.62 -11.87 9.56
CA LEU A 316 16.60 -12.93 9.56
C LEU A 316 16.03 -13.15 8.16
N PHE A 317 15.68 -12.08 7.47
CA PHE A 317 15.09 -12.19 6.13
C PHE A 317 16.13 -12.70 5.11
N LEU A 318 17.38 -12.21 5.15
CA LEU A 318 18.45 -12.70 4.28
C LEU A 318 18.66 -14.21 4.43
N LYS A 319 18.67 -14.70 5.67
CA LYS A 319 18.80 -16.14 5.94
C LYS A 319 17.58 -16.94 5.47
N SER A 320 16.37 -16.37 5.59
CA SER A 320 15.17 -17.06 5.16
C SER A 320 15.08 -17.28 3.64
N ILE A 321 15.64 -16.37 2.84
CA ILE A 321 15.69 -16.51 1.37
C ILE A 321 16.43 -17.77 0.93
N ASP A 322 17.44 -18.18 1.70
CA ASP A 322 18.26 -19.35 1.40
C ASP A 322 17.65 -20.67 1.91
N ASP A 323 16.53 -20.61 2.62
CA ASP A 323 15.84 -21.81 3.11
C ASP A 323 15.10 -22.51 1.98
N GLN A 324 15.24 -23.81 1.89
CA GLN A 324 14.58 -24.64 0.87
C GLN A 324 13.06 -24.54 0.84
N ASN A 325 12.43 -24.21 1.97
CA ASN A 325 10.98 -24.05 2.09
C ASN A 325 10.48 -22.63 1.86
N PHE A 326 11.36 -21.65 1.63
CA PHE A 326 10.98 -20.25 1.52
C PHE A 326 9.89 -19.98 0.48
N ASN A 327 10.06 -20.52 -0.73
CA ASN A 327 9.08 -20.37 -1.78
C ASN A 327 7.81 -21.19 -1.53
N LEU A 328 7.94 -22.40 -0.97
CA LEU A 328 6.81 -23.27 -0.64
C LEU A 328 5.91 -22.63 0.43
N ASP A 329 6.49 -22.10 1.49
CA ASP A 329 5.76 -21.39 2.55
C ASP A 329 4.94 -20.21 1.98
N LYS A 330 5.58 -19.43 1.09
CA LYS A 330 4.89 -18.32 0.41
C LYS A 330 3.73 -18.79 -0.47
N VAL A 331 3.94 -19.82 -1.27
CA VAL A 331 2.91 -20.39 -2.15
C VAL A 331 1.73 -20.92 -1.33
N ASN A 332 1.99 -21.65 -0.23
CA ASN A 332 0.95 -22.20 0.62
C ASN A 332 0.10 -21.08 1.27
N ASN A 333 0.73 -20.04 1.79
CA ASN A 333 0.01 -18.90 2.37
C ASN A 333 -0.80 -18.13 1.31
N ASN A 334 -0.23 -17.92 0.12
CA ASN A 334 -0.95 -17.28 -0.98
C ASN A 334 -2.15 -18.09 -1.44
N LYS A 335 -2.07 -19.42 -1.42
CA LYS A 335 -3.19 -20.30 -1.78
C LYS A 335 -4.40 -20.08 -0.89
N ILE A 336 -4.22 -19.91 0.42
CA ILE A 336 -5.32 -19.60 1.36
C ILE A 336 -5.98 -18.27 1.01
N LEU A 337 -5.19 -17.23 0.73
CA LEU A 337 -5.74 -15.93 0.36
C LEU A 337 -6.46 -15.95 -0.99
N LYS A 338 -5.93 -16.71 -1.95
CA LYS A 338 -6.54 -16.91 -3.28
C LYS A 338 -7.87 -17.65 -3.15
N GLU A 339 -7.95 -18.68 -2.31
CA GLU A 339 -9.18 -19.43 -2.02
C GLU A 339 -10.25 -18.51 -1.40
N ARG A 340 -9.89 -17.69 -0.41
CA ARG A 340 -10.79 -16.70 0.17
C ARG A 340 -11.33 -15.70 -0.86
N TYR A 341 -10.44 -15.21 -1.75
CA TYR A 341 -10.85 -14.34 -2.84
C TYR A 341 -11.91 -14.98 -3.72
N PHE A 342 -11.68 -16.21 -4.20
CA PHE A 342 -12.66 -16.89 -5.05
C PHE A 342 -13.98 -17.13 -4.32
N ARG A 343 -13.93 -17.53 -3.06
CA ARG A 343 -15.15 -17.72 -2.26
C ARG A 343 -15.94 -16.42 -2.05
N ILE A 344 -15.25 -15.29 -1.89
CA ILE A 344 -15.88 -13.96 -1.83
C ILE A 344 -16.58 -13.64 -3.15
N ILE A 345 -15.90 -13.84 -4.28
CA ILE A 345 -16.47 -13.56 -5.61
C ILE A 345 -17.66 -14.48 -5.90
N GLU A 346 -17.54 -15.77 -5.60
CA GLU A 346 -18.61 -16.75 -5.74
C GLU A 346 -19.83 -16.36 -4.91
N LYS A 347 -19.64 -16.09 -3.61
CA LYS A 347 -20.76 -15.69 -2.71
C LYS A 347 -21.43 -14.40 -3.17
N TYR A 348 -20.67 -13.39 -3.56
CA TYR A 348 -21.23 -12.15 -4.07
C TYR A 348 -22.07 -12.35 -5.33
N ASN A 349 -21.60 -13.21 -6.25
CA ASN A 349 -22.27 -13.48 -7.52
C ASN A 349 -23.44 -14.48 -7.41
N SER A 350 -23.48 -15.29 -6.34
CA SER A 350 -24.54 -16.28 -6.14
C SER A 350 -25.90 -15.69 -5.77
N ASN A 351 -25.96 -14.41 -5.41
CA ASN A 351 -27.20 -13.76 -4.97
C ASN A 351 -27.37 -12.38 -5.61
N ASP A 352 -28.21 -12.29 -6.64
CA ASP A 352 -28.47 -11.03 -7.35
C ASP A 352 -29.16 -9.97 -6.47
N ASP A 353 -29.82 -10.36 -5.38
CA ASP A 353 -30.40 -9.41 -4.45
C ASP A 353 -29.36 -8.55 -3.75
N TYR A 354 -28.14 -9.03 -3.56
CA TYR A 354 -27.04 -8.21 -3.03
C TYR A 354 -26.83 -6.94 -3.85
N LYS A 355 -26.86 -7.05 -5.17
CA LYS A 355 -26.62 -5.96 -6.12
C LYS A 355 -27.69 -4.84 -6.04
N LYS A 356 -28.84 -5.12 -5.43
CA LYS A 356 -29.91 -4.12 -5.18
C LYS A 356 -29.57 -3.20 -4.00
N TYR A 357 -28.62 -3.57 -3.14
CA TYR A 357 -28.31 -2.88 -1.88
C TYR A 357 -26.88 -2.42 -1.76
N PHE A 358 -25.95 -3.17 -2.35
CA PHE A 358 -24.54 -2.81 -2.39
C PHE A 358 -23.86 -3.40 -3.63
N SER A 359 -22.73 -2.82 -4.01
CA SER A 359 -21.94 -3.32 -5.13
C SER A 359 -20.44 -3.36 -4.79
N MET A 360 -19.77 -4.42 -5.22
CA MET A 360 -18.33 -4.53 -5.02
C MET A 360 -17.56 -3.69 -6.06
N PHE A 361 -16.52 -3.01 -5.61
CA PHE A 361 -15.52 -2.46 -6.52
C PHE A 361 -14.76 -3.60 -7.23
N PRO A 362 -14.20 -3.36 -8.43
CA PRO A 362 -13.29 -4.31 -9.04
C PRO A 362 -12.17 -4.67 -8.08
N CYS A 363 -12.01 -5.94 -7.80
CA CYS A 363 -10.92 -6.50 -7.01
C CYS A 363 -10.47 -7.82 -7.65
N ASN A 364 -9.18 -8.08 -7.67
CA ASN A 364 -8.60 -9.27 -8.29
C ASN A 364 -7.28 -9.69 -7.62
N SER A 365 -6.91 -9.00 -6.51
CA SER A 365 -5.59 -9.12 -5.91
C SER A 365 -5.54 -8.52 -4.50
N GLY A 366 -4.38 -8.60 -3.84
CA GLY A 366 -4.08 -7.89 -2.59
C GLY A 366 -4.83 -8.42 -1.36
N TYR A 367 -4.95 -7.56 -0.35
CA TYR A 367 -5.51 -7.96 0.97
C TYR A 367 -6.93 -7.48 1.20
N PHE A 368 -7.48 -6.67 0.30
CA PHE A 368 -8.74 -5.98 0.55
C PHE A 368 -9.72 -6.12 -0.60
N PHE A 369 -10.98 -5.87 -0.30
CA PHE A 369 -11.99 -5.47 -1.26
C PHE A 369 -12.81 -4.33 -0.68
N CYS A 370 -13.48 -3.58 -1.55
CA CYS A 370 -14.39 -2.53 -1.15
C CYS A 370 -15.80 -2.81 -1.63
N VAL A 371 -16.75 -2.45 -0.80
CA VAL A 371 -18.16 -2.49 -1.10
C VAL A 371 -18.70 -1.06 -1.09
N GLU A 372 -19.35 -0.66 -2.18
CA GLU A 372 -20.10 0.59 -2.24
C GLU A 372 -21.53 0.33 -1.78
N THR A 373 -21.97 1.07 -0.78
CA THR A 373 -23.30 0.96 -0.19
C THR A 373 -24.20 2.10 -0.70
N GLN A 374 -25.49 1.88 -0.79
CA GLN A 374 -26.46 2.92 -1.21
C GLN A 374 -26.69 3.98 -0.12
N THR A 375 -26.22 3.72 1.09
CA THR A 375 -26.46 4.52 2.28
C THR A 375 -25.16 4.73 3.04
N ASP A 376 -25.20 5.51 4.13
CA ASP A 376 -24.04 5.84 4.95
C ASP A 376 -23.28 4.58 5.43
N SER A 377 -22.06 4.43 4.95
CA SER A 377 -21.21 3.29 5.29
C SER A 377 -20.78 3.26 6.76
N GLU A 378 -20.75 4.42 7.44
CA GLU A 378 -20.41 4.46 8.87
C GLU A 378 -21.57 3.92 9.72
N TYR A 379 -22.80 4.19 9.32
CA TYR A 379 -23.97 3.57 9.94
C TYR A 379 -23.94 2.04 9.77
N ILE A 380 -23.70 1.56 8.53
CA ILE A 380 -23.63 0.12 8.25
C ILE A 380 -22.50 -0.54 9.06
N ARG A 381 -21.32 0.09 9.10
CA ARG A 381 -20.19 -0.39 9.89
C ARG A 381 -20.54 -0.56 11.37
N LYS A 382 -21.18 0.44 11.97
CA LYS A 382 -21.57 0.40 13.39
C LYS A 382 -22.63 -0.66 13.66
N GLU A 383 -23.58 -0.84 12.76
CA GLU A 383 -24.61 -1.88 12.89
C GLU A 383 -24.03 -3.28 12.75
N LEU A 384 -23.09 -3.50 11.80
CA LEU A 384 -22.35 -4.74 11.67
C LEU A 384 -21.56 -5.06 12.95
N LEU A 385 -20.88 -4.06 13.50
CA LEU A 385 -20.12 -4.19 14.73
C LEU A 385 -21.02 -4.58 15.91
N LYS A 386 -22.12 -3.85 16.10
CA LYS A 386 -23.02 -4.00 17.25
C LYS A 386 -23.85 -5.28 17.19
N LYS A 387 -24.40 -5.62 16.01
CA LYS A 387 -25.37 -6.72 15.90
C LYS A 387 -24.74 -8.06 15.57
N PHE A 388 -23.63 -8.06 14.84
CA PHE A 388 -23.00 -9.27 14.32
C PHE A 388 -21.55 -9.48 14.78
N SER A 389 -21.01 -8.53 15.55
CA SER A 389 -19.59 -8.57 15.98
C SER A 389 -18.64 -8.66 14.76
N ILE A 390 -18.91 -7.82 13.74
CA ILE A 390 -18.14 -7.72 12.50
C ILE A 390 -17.50 -6.35 12.41
N GLY A 391 -16.17 -6.30 12.40
CA GLY A 391 -15.39 -5.10 12.22
C GLY A 391 -14.98 -4.89 10.76
N THR A 392 -15.35 -3.75 10.18
CA THR A 392 -14.97 -3.28 8.84
C THR A 392 -14.46 -1.84 8.93
N ILE A 393 -14.00 -1.27 7.83
CA ILE A 393 -13.58 0.13 7.77
C ILE A 393 -14.53 0.93 6.87
N SER A 394 -15.16 1.95 7.43
CA SER A 394 -15.88 2.96 6.63
C SER A 394 -14.87 3.94 6.03
N MET A 395 -14.95 4.11 4.71
CA MET A 395 -14.15 5.06 3.95
C MET A 395 -15.10 5.95 3.15
N ASN A 396 -14.99 7.25 3.31
CA ASN A 396 -15.95 8.17 2.71
C ASN A 396 -17.40 7.85 3.14
N ASN A 397 -18.41 8.45 2.50
CA ASN A 397 -19.79 8.31 2.98
C ASN A 397 -20.45 6.97 2.61
N ASN A 398 -19.93 6.25 1.62
CA ASN A 398 -20.60 5.08 1.06
C ASN A 398 -19.70 3.88 0.77
N ILE A 399 -18.46 3.87 1.23
CA ILE A 399 -17.51 2.79 0.94
C ILE A 399 -17.13 2.06 2.23
N LEU A 400 -17.33 0.75 2.24
CA LEU A 400 -16.78 -0.16 3.26
C LEU A 400 -15.58 -0.90 2.69
N ARG A 401 -14.44 -0.83 3.37
CA ARG A 401 -13.28 -1.67 3.10
C ARG A 401 -13.28 -2.88 4.01
N VAL A 402 -13.00 -4.03 3.42
CA VAL A 402 -12.97 -5.33 4.08
C VAL A 402 -11.63 -6.00 3.81
N ALA A 403 -10.96 -6.49 4.84
CA ALA A 403 -9.69 -7.19 4.71
C ALA A 403 -9.92 -8.69 4.48
N ILE A 404 -9.77 -9.15 3.23
CA ILE A 404 -9.78 -10.57 2.83
C ILE A 404 -8.76 -11.36 3.67
N SER A 405 -7.62 -10.74 3.92
CA SER A 405 -6.48 -11.35 4.61
C SER A 405 -6.79 -11.81 6.04
N SER A 406 -7.81 -11.24 6.66
CA SER A 406 -8.14 -11.52 8.07
C SER A 406 -9.53 -12.14 8.30
N ILE A 407 -10.34 -12.31 7.25
CA ILE A 407 -11.58 -13.08 7.33
C ILE A 407 -11.25 -14.58 7.23
N GLN A 408 -11.80 -15.38 8.14
CA GLN A 408 -11.75 -16.84 8.06
C GLN A 408 -12.63 -17.34 6.93
N THR A 409 -12.20 -18.38 6.24
CA THR A 409 -12.86 -18.87 5.02
C THR A 409 -14.32 -19.27 5.28
N GLU A 410 -14.59 -19.94 6.38
CA GLU A 410 -15.94 -20.38 6.79
C GLU A 410 -16.87 -19.22 7.21
N LYS A 411 -16.33 -18.02 7.47
CA LYS A 411 -17.12 -16.86 7.91
C LYS A 411 -17.51 -15.92 6.77
N ILE A 412 -17.07 -16.20 5.54
CA ILE A 412 -17.35 -15.34 4.37
C ILE A 412 -18.85 -15.25 4.10
N GLU A 413 -19.56 -16.35 4.16
CA GLU A 413 -21.01 -16.38 3.96
C GLU A 413 -21.74 -15.56 5.02
N PHE A 414 -21.41 -15.78 6.29
CA PHE A 414 -21.98 -15.03 7.41
C PHE A 414 -21.73 -13.52 7.27
N PHE A 415 -20.56 -13.15 6.78
CA PHE A 415 -20.25 -11.74 6.51
C PHE A 415 -21.23 -11.12 5.48
N PHE A 416 -21.41 -11.77 4.32
CA PHE A 416 -22.27 -11.24 3.26
C PHE A 416 -23.76 -11.21 3.67
N ASP A 417 -24.23 -12.24 4.35
CA ASP A 417 -25.61 -12.32 4.83
C ASP A 417 -25.89 -11.24 5.89
N SER A 418 -24.92 -11.00 6.78
CA SER A 418 -25.01 -9.91 7.77
C SER A 418 -25.02 -8.53 7.12
N LEU A 419 -24.15 -8.29 6.15
CA LEU A 419 -24.10 -7.05 5.38
C LEU A 419 -25.41 -6.80 4.65
N PHE A 420 -25.93 -7.81 3.97
CA PHE A 420 -27.22 -7.74 3.25
C PHE A 420 -28.38 -7.39 4.20
N ASN A 421 -28.45 -8.05 5.35
CA ASN A 421 -29.47 -7.80 6.37
C ASN A 421 -29.49 -6.33 6.83
N ILE A 422 -28.33 -5.74 7.05
CA ILE A 422 -28.22 -4.33 7.48
C ILE A 422 -28.63 -3.39 6.34
N CYS A 423 -28.10 -3.60 5.14
CA CYS A 423 -28.38 -2.76 3.98
C CYS A 423 -29.87 -2.79 3.61
N GLN A 424 -30.51 -3.97 3.65
CA GLN A 424 -31.94 -4.15 3.38
C GLN A 424 -32.80 -3.40 4.40
N LYS A 425 -32.54 -3.55 5.70
CA LYS A 425 -33.28 -2.86 6.77
C LYS A 425 -33.20 -1.34 6.66
N GLN A 426 -32.01 -0.82 6.32
CA GLN A 426 -31.82 0.61 6.19
C GLN A 426 -32.64 1.19 4.99
N LYS A 427 -32.67 0.49 3.86
CA LYS A 427 -33.40 0.94 2.68
C LYS A 427 -34.92 0.95 2.91
N ASN A 428 -35.43 0.03 3.72
CA ASN A 428 -36.86 -0.04 4.05
C ASN A 428 -37.28 1.00 5.09
N ASN A 429 -36.33 1.63 5.79
CA ASN A 429 -36.60 2.67 6.80
C ASN A 429 -36.39 4.11 6.28
N ASN A 430 -35.92 4.26 5.04
CA ASN A 430 -35.80 5.54 4.31
C ASN A 430 -36.86 5.63 3.22
#